data_ff789983494fd7fd2e15265662bb95d1
#
_entry.id   ff789983494fd7fd2e15265662bb95d1
#
_cell.length_a   1.000
_cell.length_b   1.000
_cell.length_c   1.000
_cell.angle_alpha   90.00
_cell.angle_beta   90.00
_cell.angle_gamma   90.00
#
_symmetry.space_group_name_H-M   'P 1'
#
loop_
_entity.id
_entity.type
_entity.pdbx_description
1 polymer ?
#
loop_
_entity_poly.entity_id
_entity_poly.type
_entity_poly.pdbx_seq_one_letter_code
_entity_poly.pdbx_strand_id
1 'polypeptide(L)'
;MNSKFIKGFVSAALLGGAVSAFAGPGMADGGAKFLGNITTRGQVQSDFGTYWNQITAENECKWASIEGTRGRYNWSGCDACYNWAKKNGGHFKFHALVWGSQYPNWLNGLSTEETKKAITAWFDAVAAHYPDLEMIDVVNEAIKSGGSYHSGYGKGNNIIPALGGDNGNYEFVATAFKMARERWPKAILIYNDYNTFRWQINEGIDLVNKLVKQGAPVDAYGQQAHDLTDMNANDFKSALNKIQTSVKNAKGEPMPLYITEYDIGTDNDNQQKQRYSEQIPAFWESKQVAGITLWGYVYGATWTTNGNSGIIKNGKDRPAMTWLKDYFKSHLADGKNETGLSGGSTYVEPDPVPRKPFKGAALAIPGKIEVEDFDISGQGKTDGVSNVSYNDADSENHGDSDYRKDAPEVDLYEKATGVVVGYQNEGDWLEYSVNVAKAGDYTVFASIATENSTSSFSLSIDGKAVVEKIALSGSSFDDFTKVKANVTLPAGNHILRMEATGAWFDIDYLNFVEGKDAKDPDVSAIKMQSVQYETPQLGDYYVFDMNGVRIGRMSAYTMDEAVETLKNTNAIKVQGVYLLRSVKDGSVKSVRIAR
;
A
#
# COMPACT_ATOMS: atom_id res chain seq x y z
N MET A 1 9.45 16.05 63.76
CA MET A 1 9.06 17.23 63.02
C MET A 1 10.13 17.59 62.03
N ASN A 2 10.23 17.06 60.90
CA ASN A 2 10.93 17.52 59.73
C ASN A 2 10.70 16.49 58.62
N SER A 3 9.74 16.77 57.75
CA SER A 3 9.48 16.01 56.51
C SER A 3 10.52 16.41 55.47
N LYS A 4 11.36 15.47 55.02
CA LYS A 4 12.23 15.66 53.87
C LYS A 4 11.51 15.16 52.63
N PHE A 5 11.18 16.07 51.71
CA PHE A 5 10.79 15.80 50.33
C PHE A 5 11.97 15.21 49.59
N ILE A 6 11.81 13.98 49.08
CA ILE A 6 12.73 13.38 48.10
C ILE A 6 12.19 13.72 46.73
N LYS A 7 12.89 14.60 46.02
CA LYS A 7 12.69 14.82 44.59
C LYS A 7 13.32 13.64 43.81
N GLY A 8 12.49 12.78 43.25
CA GLY A 8 12.93 11.79 42.32
C GLY A 8 13.30 12.43 40.96
N PHE A 9 14.57 12.37 40.59
CA PHE A 9 15.03 12.65 39.24
C PHE A 9 14.67 11.45 38.38
N VAL A 10 13.75 11.62 37.41
CA VAL A 10 13.57 10.69 36.33
C VAL A 10 14.65 11.00 35.29
N SER A 11 15.70 10.20 35.29
CA SER A 11 16.68 10.19 34.19
C SER A 11 16.03 9.53 32.99
N ALA A 12 15.67 10.31 32.00
CA ALA A 12 15.38 9.79 30.65
C ALA A 12 16.70 9.24 30.08
N ALA A 13 16.84 7.93 30.07
CA ALA A 13 17.89 7.26 29.33
C ALA A 13 17.56 7.42 27.84
N LEU A 14 18.25 8.32 27.18
CA LEU A 14 18.41 8.31 25.73
C LEU A 14 19.09 6.97 25.38
N LEU A 15 18.29 6.01 24.94
CA LEU A 15 18.79 4.86 24.20
C LEU A 15 19.30 5.39 22.85
N GLY A 16 20.55 5.85 22.85
CA GLY A 16 21.33 5.96 21.63
C GLY A 16 21.44 4.55 21.07
N GLY A 17 20.68 4.25 20.03
CA GLY A 17 20.87 3.03 19.24
C GLY A 17 22.32 3.03 18.77
N ALA A 18 23.13 2.13 19.32
CA ALA A 18 24.44 1.85 18.79
C ALA A 18 24.20 1.40 17.32
N VAL A 19 24.65 2.21 16.38
CA VAL A 19 24.79 1.81 14.98
C VAL A 19 25.74 0.62 15.03
N SER A 20 25.20 -0.59 14.84
CA SER A 20 26.03 -1.79 14.73
C SER A 20 26.93 -1.58 13.52
N ALA A 21 28.22 -1.43 13.72
CA ALA A 21 29.18 -1.46 12.64
C ALA A 21 28.96 -2.77 11.87
N PHE A 22 28.92 -2.69 10.55
CA PHE A 22 28.81 -3.86 9.70
C PHE A 22 30.01 -4.78 9.96
N ALA A 23 29.78 -5.88 10.65
CA ALA A 23 30.78 -6.91 10.84
C ALA A 23 30.63 -7.94 9.72
N GLY A 24 31.13 -7.61 8.54
CA GLY A 24 31.14 -8.50 7.38
C GLY A 24 32.51 -8.53 6.74
N PRO A 25 32.83 -9.54 5.93
CA PRO A 25 34.11 -9.60 5.22
C PRO A 25 34.21 -8.49 4.18
N GLY A 26 35.40 -8.32 3.58
CA GLY A 26 35.63 -7.42 2.46
C GLY A 26 36.29 -6.09 2.80
N MET A 27 36.45 -5.25 1.77
CA MET A 27 37.17 -3.97 1.89
C MET A 27 36.43 -2.95 2.77
N ALA A 28 35.11 -3.10 2.89
CA ALA A 28 34.27 -2.20 3.69
C ALA A 28 33.96 -2.76 5.10
N ASP A 29 34.68 -3.77 5.55
CA ASP A 29 34.51 -4.35 6.88
C ASP A 29 34.75 -3.29 7.97
N GLY A 30 33.80 -3.16 8.90
CA GLY A 30 33.82 -2.13 9.94
C GLY A 30 33.44 -0.72 9.45
N GLY A 31 33.10 -0.54 8.18
CA GLY A 31 32.67 0.75 7.61
C GLY A 31 31.22 1.13 7.98
N ALA A 32 30.87 2.39 7.70
CA ALA A 32 29.52 2.91 7.98
C ALA A 32 28.44 2.35 7.04
N LYS A 33 28.82 1.72 5.94
CA LYS A 33 27.96 1.11 4.94
C LYS A 33 28.68 -0.03 4.24
N PHE A 34 27.93 -0.88 3.52
CA PHE A 34 28.53 -1.97 2.77
C PHE A 34 29.11 -1.55 1.42
N LEU A 35 30.08 -2.35 0.94
CA LEU A 35 30.50 -2.39 -0.45
C LEU A 35 30.27 -3.81 -0.99
N GLY A 36 29.33 -3.94 -1.91
CA GLY A 36 28.86 -5.21 -2.42
C GLY A 36 29.18 -5.47 -3.87
N ASN A 37 28.84 -6.68 -4.29
CA ASN A 37 28.92 -7.10 -5.69
C ASN A 37 27.89 -8.21 -6.00
N ILE A 38 27.86 -8.64 -7.25
CA ILE A 38 27.01 -9.72 -7.74
C ILE A 38 27.78 -11.03 -7.93
N THR A 39 27.02 -12.10 -8.16
CA THR A 39 27.55 -13.38 -8.66
C THR A 39 28.33 -13.23 -9.96
N THR A 40 29.23 -14.13 -10.23
CA THR A 40 29.96 -14.20 -11.51
C THR A 40 29.54 -15.48 -12.23
N ARG A 41 28.84 -15.37 -13.36
CA ARG A 41 28.29 -16.51 -14.11
C ARG A 41 27.50 -17.49 -13.21
N GLY A 42 26.62 -16.95 -12.38
CA GLY A 42 25.78 -17.74 -11.48
C GLY A 42 26.48 -18.34 -10.26
N GLN A 43 27.72 -17.93 -9.98
CA GLN A 43 28.51 -18.48 -8.88
C GLN A 43 29.02 -17.38 -7.93
N VAL A 44 28.99 -17.67 -6.65
CA VAL A 44 29.75 -16.91 -5.65
C VAL A 44 31.21 -17.36 -5.73
N GLN A 45 32.08 -16.46 -6.19
CA GLN A 45 33.50 -16.80 -6.36
C GLN A 45 34.19 -17.03 -5.00
N SER A 46 35.22 -17.87 -4.97
CA SER A 46 35.92 -18.19 -3.73
C SER A 46 36.62 -17.00 -3.09
N ASP A 47 36.99 -15.99 -3.86
CA ASP A 47 37.62 -14.77 -3.40
C ASP A 47 36.61 -13.64 -3.07
N PHE A 48 35.30 -13.87 -3.23
CA PHE A 48 34.26 -12.87 -3.07
C PHE A 48 34.37 -12.12 -1.72
N GLY A 49 34.46 -12.87 -0.61
CA GLY A 49 34.60 -12.31 0.73
C GLY A 49 35.90 -11.57 1.02
N THR A 50 36.90 -11.65 0.12
CA THR A 50 38.12 -10.84 0.22
C THR A 50 37.84 -9.36 -0.11
N TYR A 51 36.83 -9.12 -0.94
CA TYR A 51 36.58 -7.76 -1.48
C TYR A 51 35.24 -7.18 -1.03
N TRP A 52 34.21 -8.00 -0.90
CA TRP A 52 32.83 -7.58 -0.79
C TRP A 52 32.19 -8.10 0.51
N ASN A 53 31.37 -7.25 1.13
CA ASN A 53 30.59 -7.61 2.32
C ASN A 53 29.07 -7.54 2.09
N GLN A 54 28.63 -7.39 0.84
CA GLN A 54 27.23 -7.53 0.44
C GLN A 54 27.17 -8.28 -0.90
N ILE A 55 26.16 -9.13 -1.03
CA ILE A 55 25.91 -9.90 -2.26
C ILE A 55 24.49 -9.70 -2.77
N THR A 56 24.38 -9.56 -4.09
CA THR A 56 23.15 -9.64 -4.86
C THR A 56 23.33 -10.73 -5.92
N ALA A 57 22.33 -11.57 -6.15
CA ALA A 57 22.36 -12.50 -7.27
C ALA A 57 22.16 -11.75 -8.59
N GLU A 58 23.03 -11.91 -9.58
CA GLU A 58 22.87 -11.26 -10.88
C GLU A 58 21.57 -11.68 -11.56
N ASN A 59 21.26 -12.98 -11.58
CA ASN A 59 20.08 -13.55 -12.22
C ASN A 59 19.36 -14.60 -11.37
N GLU A 60 20.02 -15.21 -10.43
CA GLU A 60 19.61 -16.47 -9.79
C GLU A 60 18.37 -16.29 -8.87
N CYS A 61 18.12 -15.08 -8.38
CA CYS A 61 16.95 -14.76 -7.55
C CYS A 61 15.77 -14.18 -8.34
N LYS A 62 15.90 -13.99 -9.66
CA LYS A 62 14.81 -13.48 -10.51
C LYS A 62 13.72 -14.51 -10.67
N TRP A 63 12.48 -14.07 -10.80
CA TRP A 63 11.32 -14.95 -10.85
C TRP A 63 11.43 -16.05 -11.89
N ALA A 64 11.84 -15.72 -13.14
CA ALA A 64 12.01 -16.74 -14.20
C ALA A 64 13.07 -17.78 -13.86
N SER A 65 14.12 -17.41 -13.10
CA SER A 65 15.19 -18.34 -12.72
C SER A 65 14.75 -19.31 -11.63
N ILE A 66 13.90 -18.86 -10.73
CA ILE A 66 13.37 -19.67 -9.62
C ILE A 66 12.16 -20.50 -10.08
N GLU A 67 11.18 -19.88 -10.76
CA GLU A 67 9.92 -20.52 -11.15
C GLU A 67 9.77 -20.62 -12.68
N GLY A 68 10.76 -21.21 -13.35
CA GLY A 68 10.69 -21.42 -14.80
C GLY A 68 9.51 -22.29 -15.25
N THR A 69 8.99 -23.15 -14.38
CA THR A 69 7.75 -23.91 -14.54
C THR A 69 6.79 -23.59 -13.41
N ARG A 70 5.54 -23.23 -13.73
CA ARG A 70 4.52 -22.79 -12.77
C ARG A 70 4.38 -23.78 -11.59
N GLY A 71 4.53 -23.25 -10.36
CA GLY A 71 4.45 -24.02 -9.10
C GLY A 71 5.66 -24.90 -8.81
N ARG A 72 6.75 -24.78 -9.58
CA ARG A 72 8.00 -25.51 -9.33
C ARG A 72 9.14 -24.54 -9.13
N TYR A 73 9.65 -24.49 -7.90
CA TYR A 73 10.67 -23.54 -7.47
C TYR A 73 12.06 -24.20 -7.39
N ASN A 74 13.05 -23.58 -8.02
CA ASN A 74 14.47 -23.93 -7.90
C ASN A 74 15.19 -22.79 -7.18
N TRP A 75 15.38 -22.94 -5.91
CA TRP A 75 16.03 -21.93 -5.06
C TRP A 75 17.55 -21.97 -5.07
N SER A 76 18.17 -23.04 -5.61
CA SER A 76 19.58 -23.39 -5.40
C SER A 76 20.56 -22.24 -5.70
N GLY A 77 20.36 -21.49 -6.79
CA GLY A 77 21.22 -20.37 -7.15
C GLY A 77 21.05 -19.15 -6.22
N CYS A 78 19.81 -18.84 -5.83
CA CYS A 78 19.52 -17.78 -4.88
C CYS A 78 19.99 -18.15 -3.47
N ASP A 79 19.79 -19.40 -3.04
CA ASP A 79 20.29 -19.95 -1.77
C ASP A 79 21.80 -19.80 -1.63
N ALA A 80 22.55 -19.97 -2.71
CA ALA A 80 24.00 -19.81 -2.69
C ALA A 80 24.40 -18.40 -2.22
N CYS A 81 23.70 -17.36 -2.68
CA CYS A 81 23.94 -15.98 -2.28
C CYS A 81 23.47 -15.71 -0.85
N TYR A 82 22.25 -16.11 -0.54
CA TYR A 82 21.65 -15.92 0.80
C TYR A 82 22.49 -16.62 1.88
N ASN A 83 22.85 -17.89 1.65
CA ASN A 83 23.66 -18.67 2.58
C ASN A 83 25.09 -18.14 2.71
N TRP A 84 25.67 -17.61 1.61
CA TRP A 84 26.97 -16.96 1.69
C TRP A 84 26.93 -15.76 2.64
N ALA A 85 25.93 -14.88 2.48
CA ALA A 85 25.77 -13.72 3.35
C ALA A 85 25.60 -14.13 4.82
N LYS A 86 24.70 -15.06 5.10
CA LYS A 86 24.47 -15.57 6.47
C LYS A 86 25.71 -16.18 7.09
N LYS A 87 26.45 -17.01 6.34
CA LYS A 87 27.65 -17.70 6.82
C LYS A 87 28.81 -16.75 7.10
N ASN A 88 28.95 -15.68 6.33
CA ASN A 88 30.07 -14.77 6.40
C ASN A 88 29.75 -13.46 7.14
N GLY A 89 28.55 -13.30 7.72
CA GLY A 89 28.14 -12.05 8.36
C GLY A 89 28.03 -10.88 7.38
N GLY A 90 27.80 -11.18 6.11
CA GLY A 90 27.59 -10.18 5.04
C GLY A 90 26.11 -9.82 4.87
N HIS A 91 25.85 -8.89 3.97
CA HIS A 91 24.51 -8.43 3.63
C HIS A 91 23.97 -9.13 2.38
N PHE A 92 22.67 -9.37 2.34
CA PHE A 92 21.99 -9.95 1.18
C PHE A 92 20.88 -9.02 0.67
N LYS A 93 20.86 -8.77 -0.65
CA LYS A 93 19.77 -8.06 -1.32
C LYS A 93 19.09 -9.01 -2.32
N PHE A 94 17.79 -9.22 -2.14
CA PHE A 94 16.97 -10.00 -3.07
C PHE A 94 16.62 -9.15 -4.30
N HIS A 95 16.96 -9.63 -5.50
CA HIS A 95 16.76 -8.91 -6.75
C HIS A 95 16.10 -9.82 -7.79
N ALA A 96 14.86 -9.60 -8.16
CA ALA A 96 13.84 -8.68 -7.71
C ALA A 96 12.48 -9.40 -7.65
N LEU A 97 11.51 -8.89 -6.87
CA LEU A 97 10.20 -9.53 -6.77
C LEU A 97 9.37 -9.31 -8.05
N VAL A 98 9.27 -8.07 -8.53
CA VAL A 98 8.49 -7.71 -9.72
C VAL A 98 9.38 -6.98 -10.73
N TRP A 99 9.43 -7.52 -11.94
CA TRP A 99 10.13 -6.89 -13.05
C TRP A 99 9.43 -7.18 -14.39
N GLY A 100 9.41 -6.21 -15.28
CA GLY A 100 8.87 -6.35 -16.63
C GLY A 100 9.74 -7.19 -17.59
N SER A 101 10.92 -7.63 -17.13
CA SER A 101 11.82 -8.56 -17.79
C SER A 101 12.14 -9.74 -16.90
N GLN A 102 12.61 -10.84 -17.45
CA GLN A 102 12.99 -12.06 -16.72
C GLN A 102 11.93 -12.57 -15.72
N TYR A 103 10.64 -12.31 -16.02
CA TYR A 103 9.51 -13.01 -15.42
C TYR A 103 9.30 -14.35 -16.16
N PRO A 104 8.64 -15.36 -15.55
CA PRO A 104 8.43 -16.65 -16.21
C PRO A 104 7.59 -16.54 -17.47
N ASN A 105 8.02 -17.19 -18.55
CA ASN A 105 7.30 -17.15 -19.84
C ASN A 105 5.85 -17.67 -19.76
N TRP A 106 5.53 -18.53 -18.81
CA TRP A 106 4.18 -19.06 -18.61
C TRP A 106 3.19 -18.00 -18.10
N LEU A 107 3.65 -16.83 -17.64
CA LEU A 107 2.77 -15.67 -17.33
C LEU A 107 2.16 -15.06 -18.60
N ASN A 108 2.82 -15.19 -19.74
CA ASN A 108 2.29 -14.65 -21.00
C ASN A 108 0.98 -15.34 -21.38
N GLY A 109 -0.05 -14.54 -21.65
CA GLY A 109 -1.37 -15.04 -22.05
C GLY A 109 -2.27 -15.48 -20.89
N LEU A 110 -1.85 -15.35 -19.63
CA LEU A 110 -2.75 -15.47 -18.49
C LEU A 110 -3.71 -14.28 -18.45
N SER A 111 -4.91 -14.49 -17.95
CA SER A 111 -5.83 -13.41 -17.60
C SER A 111 -5.25 -12.53 -16.50
N THR A 112 -5.82 -11.35 -16.30
CA THR A 112 -5.44 -10.44 -15.18
C THR A 112 -5.56 -11.14 -13.84
N GLU A 113 -6.66 -11.82 -13.60
CA GLU A 113 -6.94 -12.55 -12.36
C GLU A 113 -5.95 -13.71 -12.13
N GLU A 114 -5.65 -14.51 -13.16
CA GLU A 114 -4.65 -15.58 -13.04
C GLU A 114 -3.24 -15.02 -12.82
N THR A 115 -2.93 -13.85 -13.40
CA THR A 115 -1.66 -13.16 -13.17
C THR A 115 -1.58 -12.65 -11.72
N LYS A 116 -2.67 -12.08 -11.18
CA LYS A 116 -2.76 -11.66 -9.77
C LYS A 116 -2.49 -12.83 -8.83
N LYS A 117 -3.18 -13.96 -9.03
CA LYS A 117 -2.96 -15.20 -8.26
C LYS A 117 -1.52 -15.70 -8.36
N ALA A 118 -0.93 -15.62 -9.54
CA ALA A 118 0.46 -16.02 -9.76
C ALA A 118 1.44 -15.11 -9.01
N ILE A 119 1.25 -13.79 -9.05
CA ILE A 119 2.09 -12.83 -8.31
C ILE A 119 1.95 -13.06 -6.80
N THR A 120 0.73 -13.23 -6.29
CA THR A 120 0.48 -13.52 -4.87
C THR A 120 1.20 -14.80 -4.44
N ALA A 121 1.05 -15.89 -5.19
CA ALA A 121 1.72 -17.17 -4.91
C ALA A 121 3.26 -17.06 -4.96
N TRP A 122 3.79 -16.23 -5.87
CA TRP A 122 5.23 -15.95 -5.95
C TRP A 122 5.72 -15.23 -4.69
N PHE A 123 5.05 -14.16 -4.26
CA PHE A 123 5.41 -13.44 -3.03
C PHE A 123 5.35 -14.35 -1.81
N ASP A 124 4.30 -15.19 -1.71
CA ASP A 124 4.13 -16.15 -0.62
C ASP A 124 5.24 -17.21 -0.61
N ALA A 125 5.61 -17.73 -1.79
CA ALA A 125 6.69 -18.72 -1.92
C ALA A 125 8.05 -18.14 -1.50
N VAL A 126 8.37 -16.91 -1.96
CA VAL A 126 9.60 -16.22 -1.54
C VAL A 126 9.59 -15.96 -0.04
N ALA A 127 8.48 -15.52 0.54
CA ALA A 127 8.37 -15.25 1.96
C ALA A 127 8.47 -16.51 2.83
N ALA A 128 7.91 -17.62 2.36
CA ALA A 128 8.03 -18.91 3.04
C ALA A 128 9.47 -19.45 3.02
N HIS A 129 10.21 -19.20 1.92
CA HIS A 129 11.58 -19.68 1.77
C HIS A 129 12.62 -18.75 2.43
N TYR A 130 12.41 -17.43 2.31
CA TYR A 130 13.26 -16.38 2.89
C TYR A 130 12.46 -15.43 3.80
N PRO A 131 12.06 -15.86 5.00
CA PRO A 131 11.20 -15.06 5.88
C PRO A 131 11.90 -13.84 6.49
N ASP A 132 13.23 -13.81 6.49
CA ASP A 132 14.06 -12.79 7.13
C ASP A 132 14.94 -12.01 6.14
N LEU A 133 14.44 -11.73 4.95
CA LEU A 133 15.15 -10.89 3.98
C LEU A 133 15.48 -9.52 4.59
N GLU A 134 16.72 -9.10 4.41
CA GLU A 134 17.22 -7.80 4.87
C GLU A 134 16.83 -6.66 3.91
N MET A 135 17.09 -6.86 2.61
CA MET A 135 16.88 -5.88 1.54
C MET A 135 16.20 -6.54 0.35
N ILE A 136 15.25 -5.84 -0.25
CA ILE A 136 14.47 -6.34 -1.39
C ILE A 136 14.31 -5.24 -2.42
N ASP A 137 14.75 -5.48 -3.66
CA ASP A 137 14.30 -4.72 -4.82
C ASP A 137 12.87 -5.20 -5.14
N VAL A 138 11.85 -4.48 -4.66
CA VAL A 138 10.45 -4.89 -4.76
C VAL A 138 9.98 -4.79 -6.21
N VAL A 139 10.19 -3.63 -6.83
CA VAL A 139 9.89 -3.40 -8.24
C VAL A 139 11.12 -2.85 -8.94
N ASN A 140 11.46 -3.47 -10.05
CA ASN A 140 12.59 -3.10 -10.89
C ASN A 140 12.11 -2.48 -12.21
N GLU A 141 12.67 -1.31 -12.58
CA GLU A 141 12.57 -0.69 -13.91
C GLU A 141 11.15 -0.37 -14.38
N ALA A 142 10.38 0.32 -13.56
CA ALA A 142 9.01 0.72 -13.88
C ALA A 142 8.86 2.17 -14.35
N ILE A 143 9.95 2.94 -14.49
CA ILE A 143 9.87 4.30 -15.04
C ILE A 143 9.20 4.29 -16.42
N LYS A 144 8.24 5.20 -16.60
CA LYS A 144 7.55 5.42 -17.87
C LYS A 144 8.12 6.66 -18.56
N SER A 145 8.73 6.47 -19.71
CA SER A 145 9.32 7.54 -20.50
C SER A 145 8.89 7.42 -21.96
N GLY A 146 8.50 8.53 -22.60
CA GLY A 146 8.02 8.52 -23.97
C GLY A 146 6.77 7.65 -24.20
N GLY A 147 5.95 7.43 -23.19
CA GLY A 147 4.74 6.59 -23.28
C GLY A 147 4.96 5.09 -23.04
N SER A 148 6.21 4.65 -22.86
CA SER A 148 6.57 3.25 -22.60
C SER A 148 7.26 3.12 -21.24
N TYR A 149 7.03 1.98 -20.57
CA TYR A 149 7.79 1.64 -19.36
C TYR A 149 9.20 1.21 -19.71
N HIS A 150 10.14 1.42 -18.80
CA HIS A 150 11.37 0.66 -18.80
C HIS A 150 11.05 -0.84 -18.76
N SER A 151 11.88 -1.66 -19.36
CA SER A 151 11.65 -3.10 -19.47
C SER A 151 10.36 -3.48 -20.21
N GLY A 152 9.83 -4.68 -19.97
CA GLY A 152 8.75 -5.29 -20.75
C GLY A 152 7.36 -5.19 -20.13
N TYR A 153 7.13 -4.29 -19.20
CA TYR A 153 5.80 -4.11 -18.60
C TYR A 153 4.73 -3.86 -19.68
N GLY A 154 3.62 -4.60 -19.59
CA GLY A 154 2.53 -4.51 -20.56
C GLY A 154 2.81 -5.12 -21.93
N LYS A 155 3.96 -5.81 -22.12
CA LYS A 155 4.31 -6.48 -23.36
C LYS A 155 4.08 -7.99 -23.23
N GLY A 156 2.83 -8.43 -23.46
CA GLY A 156 2.46 -9.85 -23.42
C GLY A 156 2.17 -10.40 -22.02
N ASN A 157 2.31 -9.61 -20.97
CA ASN A 157 1.96 -9.95 -19.60
C ASN A 157 0.90 -8.99 -19.05
N ASN A 158 0.19 -9.44 -18.03
CA ASN A 158 -0.84 -8.68 -17.32
C ASN A 158 -0.37 -8.23 -15.91
N ILE A 159 0.94 -8.01 -15.69
CA ILE A 159 1.49 -7.61 -14.39
C ILE A 159 0.88 -6.29 -13.92
N ILE A 160 0.80 -5.27 -14.80
CA ILE A 160 0.25 -3.96 -14.44
C ILE A 160 -1.22 -4.07 -14.01
N PRO A 161 -2.15 -4.59 -14.84
CA PRO A 161 -3.55 -4.69 -14.40
C PRO A 161 -3.75 -5.64 -13.23
N ALA A 162 -2.95 -6.69 -13.08
CA ALA A 162 -3.01 -7.62 -11.95
C ALA A 162 -2.62 -6.98 -10.61
N LEU A 163 -1.86 -5.91 -10.65
CA LEU A 163 -1.43 -5.13 -9.48
C LEU A 163 -2.19 -3.79 -9.38
N GLY A 164 -3.40 -3.69 -9.95
CA GLY A 164 -4.26 -2.51 -9.81
C GLY A 164 -4.13 -1.44 -10.92
N GLY A 165 -3.37 -1.72 -11.97
CA GLY A 165 -3.26 -0.81 -13.12
C GLY A 165 -2.26 0.35 -12.93
N ASP A 166 -2.34 1.33 -13.85
CA ASP A 166 -1.58 2.60 -13.76
C ASP A 166 -2.40 3.74 -14.38
N ASN A 167 -2.96 4.58 -13.54
CA ASN A 167 -3.69 5.79 -13.92
C ASN A 167 -2.79 7.04 -13.94
N GLY A 168 -1.47 6.85 -14.08
CA GLY A 168 -0.46 7.90 -14.13
C GLY A 168 0.29 8.13 -12.81
N ASN A 169 0.04 7.30 -11.80
CA ASN A 169 0.71 7.40 -10.50
C ASN A 169 1.48 6.13 -10.11
N TYR A 170 1.62 5.14 -11.02
CA TYR A 170 2.30 3.88 -10.75
C TYR A 170 1.63 3.06 -9.63
N GLU A 171 0.30 2.99 -9.62
CA GLU A 171 -0.50 2.30 -8.60
C GLU A 171 -0.07 0.83 -8.45
N PHE A 172 0.22 0.15 -9.56
CA PHE A 172 0.72 -1.22 -9.55
C PHE A 172 2.04 -1.39 -8.77
N VAL A 173 2.92 -0.38 -8.80
CA VAL A 173 4.17 -0.38 -8.03
C VAL A 173 3.84 -0.22 -6.54
N ALA A 174 2.95 0.72 -6.20
CA ALA A 174 2.51 0.93 -4.82
C ALA A 174 1.88 -0.34 -4.22
N THR A 175 1.06 -1.05 -4.99
CA THR A 175 0.45 -2.34 -4.61
C THR A 175 1.53 -3.39 -4.33
N ALA A 176 2.53 -3.55 -5.21
CA ALA A 176 3.63 -4.49 -4.98
C ALA A 176 4.41 -4.19 -3.69
N PHE A 177 4.63 -2.90 -3.36
CA PHE A 177 5.28 -2.51 -2.11
C PHE A 177 4.44 -2.84 -0.88
N LYS A 178 3.12 -2.62 -0.91
CA LYS A 178 2.22 -3.03 0.17
C LYS A 178 2.28 -4.56 0.37
N MET A 179 2.14 -5.33 -0.69
CA MET A 179 2.26 -6.79 -0.64
C MET A 179 3.62 -7.27 -0.08
N ALA A 180 4.70 -6.58 -0.41
CA ALA A 180 6.03 -6.91 0.13
C ALA A 180 6.12 -6.59 1.63
N ARG A 181 5.60 -5.43 2.07
CA ARG A 181 5.62 -5.04 3.48
C ARG A 181 4.82 -5.99 4.39
N GLU A 182 3.67 -6.47 3.92
CA GLU A 182 2.87 -7.48 4.65
C GLU A 182 3.66 -8.75 4.94
N ARG A 183 4.54 -9.16 4.01
CA ARG A 183 5.32 -10.41 4.12
C ARG A 183 6.66 -10.21 4.81
N TRP A 184 7.28 -9.06 4.63
CA TRP A 184 8.58 -8.70 5.24
C TRP A 184 8.47 -7.37 5.99
N PRO A 185 7.87 -7.38 7.19
CA PRO A 185 7.60 -6.14 7.95
C PRO A 185 8.88 -5.37 8.32
N LYS A 186 10.03 -6.04 8.36
CA LYS A 186 11.31 -5.44 8.77
C LYS A 186 12.33 -5.29 7.63
N ALA A 187 12.03 -5.78 6.44
CA ALA A 187 12.95 -5.66 5.31
C ALA A 187 13.02 -4.21 4.81
N ILE A 188 14.16 -3.84 4.26
CA ILE A 188 14.34 -2.59 3.54
C ILE A 188 13.78 -2.79 2.13
N LEU A 189 12.69 -2.09 1.80
CA LEU A 189 11.99 -2.16 0.53
C LEU A 189 12.50 -1.07 -0.41
N ILE A 190 13.07 -1.49 -1.55
CA ILE A 190 13.77 -0.63 -2.49
C ILE A 190 13.01 -0.59 -3.81
N TYR A 191 12.75 0.61 -4.34
CA TYR A 191 12.42 0.80 -5.75
C TYR A 191 13.71 0.98 -6.54
N ASN A 192 13.97 0.19 -7.59
CA ASN A 192 15.23 0.15 -8.32
C ASN A 192 15.05 0.47 -9.80
N ASP A 193 15.89 1.37 -10.36
CA ASP A 193 15.81 1.70 -11.79
C ASP A 193 17.14 2.25 -12.37
N TYR A 194 17.23 2.25 -13.71
CA TYR A 194 18.39 2.70 -14.47
C TYR A 194 18.17 4.08 -15.12
N ASN A 195 19.24 4.66 -15.68
CA ASN A 195 19.26 5.98 -16.32
C ASN A 195 18.84 7.14 -15.42
N THR A 196 18.85 6.95 -14.14
CA THR A 196 18.30 7.85 -13.13
C THR A 196 19.28 8.92 -12.67
N PHE A 197 20.55 8.86 -13.09
CA PHE A 197 21.50 9.96 -12.96
C PHE A 197 21.50 10.91 -14.15
N ARG A 198 21.02 10.49 -15.31
CA ARG A 198 21.19 11.23 -16.55
C ARG A 198 19.88 11.45 -17.30
N TRP A 199 19.41 10.44 -18.03
CA TRP A 199 18.32 10.62 -19.00
C TRP A 199 16.93 10.66 -18.41
N GLN A 200 16.67 9.89 -17.35
CA GLN A 200 15.36 9.78 -16.68
C GLN A 200 15.40 10.22 -15.20
N ILE A 201 16.31 11.14 -14.86
CA ILE A 201 16.42 11.65 -13.49
C ILE A 201 15.12 12.27 -12.98
N ASN A 202 14.37 13.00 -13.83
CA ASN A 202 13.12 13.63 -13.43
C ASN A 202 11.99 12.61 -13.28
N GLU A 203 11.90 11.67 -14.20
CA GLU A 203 10.90 10.61 -14.21
C GLU A 203 11.09 9.70 -12.98
N GLY A 204 12.31 9.36 -12.62
CA GLY A 204 12.61 8.58 -11.42
C GLY A 204 12.26 9.33 -10.13
N ILE A 205 12.61 10.61 -10.03
CA ILE A 205 12.22 11.47 -8.91
C ILE A 205 10.68 11.55 -8.80
N ASP A 206 9.99 11.76 -9.92
CA ASP A 206 8.52 11.84 -9.97
C ASP A 206 7.87 10.52 -9.52
N LEU A 207 8.36 9.39 -10.02
CA LEU A 207 7.85 8.07 -9.67
C LEU A 207 7.94 7.85 -8.15
N VAL A 208 9.13 7.98 -7.56
CA VAL A 208 9.30 7.69 -6.12
C VAL A 208 8.47 8.65 -5.26
N ASN A 209 8.41 9.94 -5.62
CA ASN A 209 7.57 10.90 -4.91
C ASN A 209 6.07 10.56 -5.03
N LYS A 210 5.61 10.03 -6.16
CA LYS A 210 4.23 9.54 -6.34
C LYS A 210 3.96 8.33 -5.47
N LEU A 211 4.90 7.38 -5.36
CA LEU A 211 4.75 6.21 -4.47
C LEU A 211 4.61 6.64 -3.01
N VAL A 212 5.48 7.53 -2.55
CA VAL A 212 5.42 8.07 -1.18
C VAL A 212 4.09 8.79 -0.93
N LYS A 213 3.62 9.59 -1.89
CA LYS A 213 2.34 10.31 -1.79
C LYS A 213 1.13 9.36 -1.66
N GLN A 214 1.20 8.17 -2.24
CA GLN A 214 0.19 7.12 -2.14
C GLN A 214 0.30 6.28 -0.87
N GLY A 215 1.25 6.58 0.02
CA GLY A 215 1.51 5.80 1.21
C GLY A 215 2.16 4.43 0.94
N ALA A 216 2.79 4.26 -0.22
CA ALA A 216 3.56 3.04 -0.47
C ALA A 216 4.76 2.96 0.50
N PRO A 217 5.01 1.80 1.12
CA PRO A 217 6.07 1.63 2.12
C PRO A 217 7.45 1.50 1.48
N VAL A 218 7.88 2.53 0.76
CA VAL A 218 9.20 2.63 0.13
C VAL A 218 10.20 3.13 1.16
N ASP A 219 11.22 2.33 1.49
CA ASP A 219 12.27 2.71 2.43
C ASP A 219 13.43 3.42 1.74
N ALA A 220 13.72 3.04 0.50
CA ALA A 220 14.87 3.59 -0.22
C ALA A 220 14.66 3.63 -1.73
N TYR A 221 15.37 4.54 -2.38
CA TYR A 221 15.45 4.62 -3.83
C TYR A 221 16.76 4.01 -4.33
N GLY A 222 16.68 2.93 -5.09
CA GLY A 222 17.79 2.24 -5.73
C GLY A 222 18.19 2.89 -7.05
N GLN A 223 19.46 3.18 -7.18
CA GLN A 223 20.09 3.77 -8.35
C GLN A 223 20.99 2.71 -9.00
N GLN A 224 20.60 2.17 -10.16
CA GLN A 224 21.45 1.19 -10.85
C GLN A 224 22.81 1.78 -11.25
N ALA A 225 22.83 3.06 -11.64
CA ALA A 225 24.05 3.80 -11.92
C ALA A 225 24.88 3.29 -13.13
N HIS A 226 24.22 2.65 -14.12
CA HIS A 226 24.84 2.21 -15.36
C HIS A 226 25.15 3.36 -16.35
N ASP A 227 24.58 4.54 -16.12
CA ASP A 227 24.69 5.72 -16.99
C ASP A 227 25.84 6.65 -16.64
N LEU A 228 26.79 6.19 -15.81
CA LEU A 228 27.86 7.04 -15.26
C LEU A 228 29.19 7.00 -16.02
N THR A 229 29.41 6.07 -16.95
CA THR A 229 30.68 5.88 -17.66
C THR A 229 31.21 7.18 -18.32
N ASP A 230 30.34 7.92 -19.02
CA ASP A 230 30.70 9.14 -19.75
C ASP A 230 30.30 10.42 -19.00
N MET A 231 29.91 10.33 -17.75
CA MET A 231 29.48 11.46 -16.95
C MET A 231 30.69 12.10 -16.26
N ASN A 232 30.92 13.39 -16.49
CA ASN A 232 31.99 14.10 -15.80
C ASN A 232 31.66 14.35 -14.32
N ALA A 233 32.67 14.65 -13.52
CA ALA A 233 32.55 14.80 -12.08
C ALA A 233 31.56 15.90 -11.64
N ASN A 234 31.45 17.00 -12.37
CA ASN A 234 30.56 18.11 -12.03
C ASN A 234 29.10 17.76 -12.31
N ASP A 235 28.81 17.18 -13.48
CA ASP A 235 27.48 16.75 -13.85
C ASP A 235 27.00 15.64 -12.92
N PHE A 236 27.87 14.68 -12.58
CA PHE A 236 27.62 13.63 -11.63
C PHE A 236 27.24 14.18 -10.24
N LYS A 237 28.05 15.08 -9.69
CA LYS A 237 27.75 15.71 -8.38
C LYS A 237 26.46 16.51 -8.40
N SER A 238 26.17 17.20 -9.50
CA SER A 238 24.93 17.95 -9.68
C SER A 238 23.70 17.01 -9.72
N ALA A 239 23.82 15.89 -10.44
CA ALA A 239 22.76 14.88 -10.51
C ALA A 239 22.51 14.21 -9.15
N LEU A 240 23.58 13.79 -8.45
CA LEU A 240 23.48 13.20 -7.12
C LEU A 240 22.79 14.17 -6.14
N ASN A 241 23.24 15.43 -6.11
CA ASN A 241 22.62 16.45 -5.26
C ASN A 241 21.15 16.68 -5.61
N LYS A 242 20.80 16.70 -6.90
CA LYS A 242 19.40 16.84 -7.34
C LYS A 242 18.53 15.69 -6.81
N ILE A 243 18.98 14.44 -6.94
CA ILE A 243 18.25 13.29 -6.41
C ILE A 243 18.08 13.42 -4.91
N GLN A 244 19.16 13.69 -4.17
CA GLN A 244 19.17 13.80 -2.72
C GLN A 244 18.26 14.89 -2.16
N THR A 245 18.10 15.98 -2.89
CA THR A 245 17.26 17.11 -2.44
C THR A 245 15.81 17.00 -2.87
N SER A 246 15.54 16.27 -3.97
CA SER A 246 14.21 16.23 -4.59
C SER A 246 13.36 15.02 -4.19
N VAL A 247 13.97 13.92 -3.75
CA VAL A 247 13.21 12.73 -3.31
C VAL A 247 13.10 12.73 -1.80
N LYS A 248 11.83 12.65 -1.31
CA LYS A 248 11.53 12.70 0.12
C LYS A 248 10.80 11.43 0.56
N ASN A 249 11.08 11.00 1.78
CA ASN A 249 10.31 9.95 2.44
C ASN A 249 8.97 10.49 2.97
N ALA A 250 8.15 9.63 3.56
CA ALA A 250 6.84 10.01 4.10
C ALA A 250 6.89 11.05 5.23
N LYS A 251 8.04 11.24 5.87
CA LYS A 251 8.27 12.25 6.90
C LYS A 251 8.75 13.60 6.34
N GLY A 252 8.93 13.69 5.01
CA GLY A 252 9.49 14.89 4.34
C GLY A 252 11.02 15.01 4.45
N GLU A 253 11.69 14.00 4.99
CA GLU A 253 13.15 13.91 5.06
C GLU A 253 13.72 13.41 3.73
N PRO A 254 15.02 13.63 3.43
CA PRO A 254 15.64 13.05 2.25
C PRO A 254 15.50 11.53 2.22
N MET A 255 15.05 10.97 1.08
CA MET A 255 14.92 9.53 0.88
C MET A 255 16.30 8.86 0.94
N PRO A 256 16.48 7.77 1.70
CA PRO A 256 17.68 6.95 1.62
C PRO A 256 17.94 6.45 0.19
N LEU A 257 19.20 6.38 -0.20
CA LEU A 257 19.63 5.89 -1.51
C LEU A 257 20.45 4.61 -1.35
N TYR A 258 20.28 3.66 -2.25
CA TYR A 258 21.23 2.59 -2.51
C TYR A 258 21.81 2.76 -3.92
N ILE A 259 23.11 2.64 -4.08
CA ILE A 259 23.74 2.45 -5.38
C ILE A 259 23.77 0.95 -5.62
N THR A 260 22.91 0.50 -6.51
CA THR A 260 22.51 -0.91 -6.56
C THR A 260 23.26 -1.74 -7.57
N GLU A 261 23.82 -1.11 -8.63
CA GLU A 261 24.35 -1.84 -9.80
C GLU A 261 25.51 -1.07 -10.47
N TYR A 262 26.31 -0.36 -9.69
CA TYR A 262 27.36 0.50 -10.22
C TYR A 262 28.36 -0.24 -11.10
N ASP A 263 28.56 0.26 -12.31
CA ASP A 263 29.59 -0.20 -13.23
C ASP A 263 30.11 0.91 -14.15
N ILE A 264 31.34 0.74 -14.62
CA ILE A 264 31.97 1.62 -15.62
C ILE A 264 32.47 0.75 -16.77
N GLY A 265 31.65 0.68 -17.83
CA GLY A 265 31.88 -0.14 -19.01
C GLY A 265 32.86 0.50 -20.00
N THR A 266 34.15 0.24 -19.85
CA THR A 266 35.19 0.75 -20.77
C THR A 266 36.45 -0.12 -20.77
N ASP A 267 37.07 -0.25 -21.93
CA ASP A 267 38.40 -0.89 -22.07
C ASP A 267 39.55 0.08 -21.75
N ASN A 268 39.24 1.38 -21.58
CA ASN A 268 40.25 2.39 -21.16
C ASN A 268 40.43 2.34 -19.64
N ASP A 269 41.49 1.72 -19.17
CA ASP A 269 41.85 1.59 -17.77
C ASP A 269 41.96 2.94 -17.03
N ASN A 270 42.48 3.98 -17.70
CA ASN A 270 42.60 5.31 -17.10
C ASN A 270 41.21 5.95 -16.90
N GLN A 271 40.33 5.86 -17.89
CA GLN A 271 38.94 6.34 -17.78
C GLN A 271 38.20 5.61 -16.66
N GLN A 272 38.28 4.28 -16.62
CA GLN A 272 37.64 3.48 -15.57
C GLN A 272 38.12 3.91 -14.19
N LYS A 273 39.44 3.94 -13.97
CA LYS A 273 40.03 4.41 -12.71
C LYS A 273 39.58 5.81 -12.35
N GLN A 274 39.60 6.74 -13.34
CA GLN A 274 39.16 8.11 -13.13
C GLN A 274 37.73 8.18 -12.63
N ARG A 275 36.79 7.47 -13.27
CA ARG A 275 35.36 7.44 -12.84
C ARG A 275 35.23 6.88 -11.42
N TYR A 276 35.89 5.78 -11.12
CA TYR A 276 35.89 5.22 -9.77
C TYR A 276 36.38 6.24 -8.74
N SER A 277 37.48 6.95 -9.04
CA SER A 277 38.07 7.93 -8.13
C SER A 277 37.25 9.22 -7.95
N GLU A 278 36.38 9.54 -8.91
CA GLU A 278 35.50 10.71 -8.85
C GLU A 278 34.16 10.39 -8.16
N GLN A 279 33.63 9.15 -8.35
CA GLN A 279 32.26 8.79 -8.02
C GLN A 279 32.13 7.99 -6.72
N ILE A 280 33.02 7.02 -6.47
CA ILE A 280 32.98 6.20 -5.24
C ILE A 280 33.13 7.06 -3.98
N PRO A 281 34.04 8.02 -3.86
CA PRO A 281 34.12 8.90 -2.68
C PRO A 281 32.83 9.68 -2.44
N ALA A 282 32.20 10.21 -3.50
CA ALA A 282 30.97 10.96 -3.37
C ALA A 282 29.81 10.08 -2.86
N PHE A 283 29.74 8.82 -3.26
CA PHE A 283 28.79 7.84 -2.70
C PHE A 283 29.16 7.44 -1.27
N TRP A 284 30.45 7.17 -1.01
CA TRP A 284 30.91 6.68 0.28
C TRP A 284 30.76 7.72 1.39
N GLU A 285 31.06 8.97 1.10
CA GLU A 285 30.98 10.08 2.05
C GLU A 285 29.56 10.68 2.17
N SER A 286 28.65 10.30 1.28
CA SER A 286 27.27 10.78 1.34
C SER A 286 26.50 10.20 2.53
N LYS A 287 25.87 11.06 3.34
CA LYS A 287 25.03 10.69 4.48
C LYS A 287 23.75 9.92 4.09
N GLN A 288 23.28 10.14 2.85
CA GLN A 288 22.02 9.57 2.35
C GLN A 288 22.22 8.27 1.56
N VAL A 289 23.43 7.90 1.19
CA VAL A 289 23.72 6.62 0.55
C VAL A 289 23.93 5.57 1.64
N ALA A 290 23.07 4.56 1.68
CA ALA A 290 23.10 3.50 2.68
C ALA A 290 24.04 2.34 2.32
N GLY A 291 24.32 2.12 1.03
CA GLY A 291 25.20 1.06 0.55
C GLY A 291 25.53 1.20 -0.92
N ILE A 292 26.59 0.51 -1.35
CA ILE A 292 27.08 0.51 -2.73
C ILE A 292 27.26 -0.95 -3.17
N THR A 293 26.62 -1.34 -4.28
CA THR A 293 26.80 -2.63 -4.95
C THR A 293 27.34 -2.39 -6.36
N LEU A 294 28.47 -3.00 -6.69
CA LEU A 294 29.03 -3.03 -8.04
C LEU A 294 28.33 -4.14 -8.84
N TRP A 295 28.14 -3.93 -10.15
CA TRP A 295 27.46 -4.91 -11.01
C TRP A 295 28.47 -5.75 -11.80
N GLY A 296 29.22 -6.55 -11.04
CA GLY A 296 30.25 -7.47 -11.53
C GLY A 296 31.67 -6.90 -11.44
N TYR A 297 32.63 -7.76 -11.15
CA TYR A 297 34.03 -7.37 -10.96
C TYR A 297 35.02 -8.14 -11.85
N VAL A 298 34.59 -9.24 -12.47
CA VAL A 298 35.44 -10.08 -13.32
C VAL A 298 35.29 -9.66 -14.79
N TYR A 299 36.38 -9.18 -15.39
CA TYR A 299 36.40 -8.79 -16.81
C TYR A 299 36.05 -9.99 -17.71
N GLY A 300 35.21 -9.76 -18.71
CA GLY A 300 34.71 -10.81 -19.61
C GLY A 300 33.54 -11.62 -19.03
N ALA A 301 33.09 -11.29 -17.81
CA ALA A 301 31.96 -11.96 -17.19
C ALA A 301 30.85 -11.00 -16.72
N THR A 302 30.96 -9.70 -17.00
CA THR A 302 29.91 -8.72 -16.74
C THR A 302 29.02 -8.52 -17.97
N TRP A 303 27.84 -7.93 -17.80
CA TRP A 303 26.85 -7.74 -18.87
C TRP A 303 27.23 -6.71 -19.93
N THR A 304 28.20 -5.82 -19.62
CA THR A 304 28.65 -4.77 -20.53
C THR A 304 29.40 -5.35 -21.76
N THR A 305 29.62 -4.51 -22.78
CA THR A 305 30.31 -4.93 -24.01
C THR A 305 31.64 -5.62 -23.70
N ASN A 306 31.82 -6.86 -24.13
CA ASN A 306 32.99 -7.69 -23.85
C ASN A 306 33.25 -7.89 -22.34
N GLY A 307 32.27 -7.61 -21.46
CA GLY A 307 32.46 -7.66 -20.02
C GLY A 307 33.46 -6.63 -19.49
N ASN A 308 33.58 -5.48 -20.14
CA ASN A 308 34.64 -4.51 -19.91
C ASN A 308 34.44 -3.61 -18.67
N SER A 309 33.29 -3.74 -17.98
CA SER A 309 33.11 -3.10 -16.65
C SER A 309 33.86 -3.85 -15.54
N GLY A 310 34.23 -5.12 -15.74
CA GLY A 310 35.00 -5.88 -14.78
C GLY A 310 36.33 -5.21 -14.43
N ILE A 311 36.69 -5.19 -13.15
CA ILE A 311 37.86 -4.49 -12.59
C ILE A 311 39.00 -5.46 -12.23
N ILE A 312 38.78 -6.79 -12.34
CA ILE A 312 39.82 -7.83 -12.28
C ILE A 312 39.86 -8.54 -13.63
N LYS A 313 41.03 -8.53 -14.30
CA LYS A 313 41.24 -9.13 -15.62
C LYS A 313 42.31 -10.21 -15.55
N ASN A 314 41.98 -11.44 -15.93
CA ASN A 314 42.90 -12.58 -15.88
C ASN A 314 43.56 -12.78 -14.50
N GLY A 315 42.76 -12.64 -13.42
CA GLY A 315 43.22 -12.77 -12.03
C GLY A 315 44.13 -11.61 -11.55
N LYS A 316 44.21 -10.53 -12.32
CA LYS A 316 44.99 -9.33 -11.97
C LYS A 316 44.10 -8.10 -11.86
N ASP A 317 44.39 -7.27 -10.88
CA ASP A 317 43.69 -5.99 -10.71
C ASP A 317 43.91 -5.08 -11.95
N ARG A 318 42.82 -4.52 -12.49
CA ARG A 318 42.89 -3.34 -13.32
C ARG A 318 43.18 -2.11 -12.44
N PRO A 319 43.65 -1.00 -12.99
CA PRO A 319 43.97 0.22 -12.23
C PRO A 319 42.79 0.72 -11.35
N ALA A 320 41.56 0.49 -11.73
CA ALA A 320 40.36 0.81 -10.92
C ALA A 320 40.28 -0.04 -9.64
N MET A 321 40.57 -1.33 -9.74
CA MET A 321 40.56 -2.22 -8.56
C MET A 321 41.71 -1.94 -7.60
N THR A 322 42.90 -1.69 -8.13
CA THR A 322 44.06 -1.26 -7.32
C THR A 322 43.71 0.02 -6.55
N TRP A 323 43.17 1.02 -7.25
CA TRP A 323 42.72 2.26 -6.63
C TRP A 323 41.65 2.04 -5.56
N LEU A 324 40.64 1.20 -5.84
CA LEU A 324 39.57 0.90 -4.92
C LEU A 324 40.08 0.28 -3.61
N LYS A 325 41.01 -0.67 -3.71
CA LYS A 325 41.67 -1.29 -2.54
C LYS A 325 42.44 -0.26 -1.70
N ASP A 326 43.20 0.62 -2.35
CA ASP A 326 43.94 1.66 -1.68
C ASP A 326 43.02 2.70 -1.03
N TYR A 327 41.91 3.06 -1.70
CA TYR A 327 40.93 3.99 -1.18
C TYR A 327 40.31 3.46 0.11
N PHE A 328 39.76 2.22 0.12
CA PHE A 328 39.13 1.66 1.30
C PHE A 328 40.11 1.41 2.44
N LYS A 329 41.35 1.08 2.15
CA LYS A 329 42.41 0.95 3.15
C LYS A 329 42.70 2.25 3.92
N SER A 330 42.54 3.40 3.29
CA SER A 330 42.91 4.72 3.87
C SER A 330 41.69 5.59 4.20
N HIS A 331 40.51 5.37 3.56
CA HIS A 331 39.34 6.22 3.66
C HIS A 331 38.07 5.47 4.17
N LEU A 332 38.25 4.31 4.76
CA LEU A 332 37.13 3.54 5.32
C LEU A 332 36.31 4.37 6.33
N ALA A 333 37.02 5.11 7.19
CA ALA A 333 36.43 5.97 8.22
C ALA A 333 35.73 7.24 7.68
N ASP A 334 35.97 7.60 6.40
CA ASP A 334 35.29 8.76 5.78
C ASP A 334 33.86 8.45 5.38
N GLY A 335 33.49 7.18 5.40
CA GLY A 335 32.13 6.71 5.13
C GLY A 335 31.12 7.29 6.12
N LYS A 336 29.98 7.78 5.58
CA LYS A 336 28.89 8.34 6.36
C LYS A 336 27.60 7.62 6.00
N ASN A 337 26.80 7.33 7.00
CA ASN A 337 25.44 6.81 6.81
C ASN A 337 24.54 7.38 7.91
N GLU A 338 23.71 8.34 7.56
CA GLU A 338 22.71 8.92 8.47
C GLU A 338 21.29 8.48 8.09
N THR A 339 21.15 7.45 7.25
CA THR A 339 19.85 6.96 6.79
C THR A 339 19.11 6.13 7.84
N GLY A 340 19.82 5.61 8.83
CA GLY A 340 19.30 4.63 9.78
C GLY A 340 19.10 3.22 9.19
N LEU A 341 19.40 3.01 7.90
CA LEU A 341 19.23 1.72 7.20
C LEU A 341 20.50 0.87 7.32
N SER A 342 20.81 0.42 8.51
CA SER A 342 21.98 -0.45 8.77
C SER A 342 21.59 -1.82 9.33
N GLY A 343 20.62 -2.47 8.73
CA GLY A 343 20.17 -3.80 9.17
C GLY A 343 18.70 -3.84 9.58
N GLY A 344 17.81 -3.52 8.65
CA GLY A 344 16.38 -3.49 8.82
C GLY A 344 15.77 -2.18 8.36
N SER A 345 14.50 -2.20 8.00
CA SER A 345 13.76 -1.02 7.58
C SER A 345 13.61 -0.01 8.71
N THR A 346 13.71 1.28 8.37
CA THR A 346 13.27 2.39 9.23
C THR A 346 11.81 2.78 8.97
N TYR A 347 11.13 2.05 8.10
CA TYR A 347 9.71 2.26 7.87
C TYR A 347 8.96 2.13 9.20
N VAL A 348 8.33 3.20 9.59
CA VAL A 348 7.35 3.21 10.67
C VAL A 348 6.01 3.19 9.96
N GLU A 349 5.24 2.14 10.18
CA GLU A 349 3.86 2.11 9.72
C GLU A 349 3.18 3.39 10.20
N PRO A 350 2.48 4.14 9.32
CA PRO A 350 1.73 5.30 9.76
C PRO A 350 0.86 4.91 10.95
N ASP A 351 0.81 5.76 11.98
CA ASP A 351 -0.10 5.49 13.10
C ASP A 351 -1.47 5.12 12.54
N PRO A 352 -2.03 3.98 12.93
CA PRO A 352 -3.31 3.54 12.40
C PRO A 352 -4.34 4.65 12.60
N VAL A 353 -5.16 4.91 11.58
CA VAL A 353 -6.27 5.87 11.72
C VAL A 353 -7.10 5.44 12.93
N PRO A 354 -7.24 6.27 13.97
CA PRO A 354 -7.99 5.86 15.16
C PRO A 354 -9.41 5.47 14.79
N ARG A 355 -9.86 4.33 15.30
CA ARG A 355 -11.26 3.91 15.13
C ARG A 355 -12.21 5.00 15.59
N LYS A 356 -13.23 5.28 14.81
CA LYS A 356 -14.31 6.18 15.19
C LYS A 356 -15.62 5.75 14.53
N PRO A 357 -16.77 5.98 15.19
CA PRO A 357 -18.07 5.73 14.59
C PRO A 357 -18.24 6.49 13.29
N PHE A 358 -18.73 5.82 12.23
CA PHE A 358 -18.95 6.45 10.92
C PHE A 358 -19.91 7.64 11.00
N LYS A 359 -21.00 7.52 11.76
CA LYS A 359 -21.97 8.61 11.99
C LYS A 359 -21.52 9.63 13.05
N GLY A 360 -20.28 9.56 13.53
CA GLY A 360 -19.73 10.50 14.52
C GLY A 360 -20.09 10.21 15.98
N ALA A 361 -20.98 9.25 16.24
CA ALA A 361 -21.36 8.78 17.58
C ALA A 361 -21.62 7.29 17.57
N ALA A 362 -21.43 6.62 18.73
CA ALA A 362 -21.74 5.21 18.90
C ALA A 362 -23.24 4.94 18.60
N LEU A 363 -23.52 3.86 17.89
CA LEU A 363 -24.87 3.46 17.52
C LEU A 363 -25.62 2.94 18.75
N ALA A 364 -26.87 3.32 18.91
CA ALA A 364 -27.64 2.99 20.11
C ALA A 364 -28.24 1.57 20.04
N ILE A 365 -28.11 0.81 21.14
CA ILE A 365 -28.84 -0.43 21.38
C ILE A 365 -29.69 -0.25 22.66
N PRO A 366 -31.03 -0.48 22.62
CA PRO A 366 -31.84 -0.98 21.50
C PRO A 366 -31.92 0.02 20.34
N GLY A 367 -32.07 -0.50 19.13
CA GLY A 367 -32.16 0.29 17.91
C GLY A 367 -31.72 -0.45 16.66
N LYS A 368 -31.90 0.21 15.52
CA LYS A 368 -31.52 -0.29 14.19
C LYS A 368 -30.08 0.17 13.88
N ILE A 369 -29.26 -0.74 13.42
CA ILE A 369 -27.91 -0.53 12.91
C ILE A 369 -27.95 -0.87 11.43
N GLU A 370 -27.74 0.11 10.56
CA GLU A 370 -27.51 -0.11 9.14
C GLU A 370 -26.13 -0.71 8.96
N VAL A 371 -26.01 -1.81 8.20
CA VAL A 371 -24.73 -2.55 8.15
C VAL A 371 -23.63 -1.80 7.44
N GLU A 372 -23.94 -0.93 6.51
CA GLU A 372 -23.00 -0.05 5.83
C GLU A 372 -22.42 1.05 6.74
N ASP A 373 -22.99 1.26 7.93
CA ASP A 373 -22.56 2.28 8.90
C ASP A 373 -21.45 1.79 9.85
N PHE A 374 -20.67 0.78 9.45
CA PHE A 374 -19.53 0.30 10.24
C PHE A 374 -18.47 1.40 10.46
N ASP A 375 -17.66 1.26 11.50
CA ASP A 375 -16.70 2.26 11.95
C ASP A 375 -15.68 2.64 10.88
N ILE A 376 -15.12 3.84 10.97
CA ILE A 376 -14.01 4.30 10.16
C ILE A 376 -12.71 3.86 10.84
N SER A 377 -11.93 3.05 10.15
CA SER A 377 -10.52 2.73 10.36
C SER A 377 -10.07 1.84 9.20
N GLY A 378 -8.93 1.26 9.16
CA GLY A 378 -8.48 0.46 8.02
C GLY A 378 -9.06 -0.96 7.98
N GLN A 379 -8.83 -1.62 6.86
CA GLN A 379 -9.06 -3.06 6.68
C GLN A 379 -8.04 -3.88 7.48
N GLY A 380 -8.42 -5.03 8.01
CA GLY A 380 -7.51 -5.96 8.66
C GLY A 380 -8.07 -7.34 8.89
N LYS A 381 -7.19 -8.34 8.99
CA LYS A 381 -7.55 -9.76 9.10
C LYS A 381 -7.65 -10.28 10.54
N THR A 382 -7.25 -9.50 11.55
CA THR A 382 -7.11 -10.01 12.92
C THR A 382 -7.93 -9.24 13.94
N ASP A 383 -8.44 -9.98 14.93
CA ASP A 383 -8.98 -9.40 16.15
C ASP A 383 -7.89 -8.70 16.96
N GLY A 384 -8.25 -7.61 17.63
CA GLY A 384 -7.38 -6.99 18.63
C GLY A 384 -6.46 -5.90 18.12
N VAL A 385 -6.49 -5.56 16.86
CA VAL A 385 -5.91 -4.31 16.38
C VAL A 385 -6.98 -3.24 16.51
N SER A 386 -6.89 -2.42 17.54
CA SER A 386 -7.90 -1.42 17.94
C SER A 386 -8.27 -0.40 16.83
N ASN A 387 -7.57 -0.43 15.73
CA ASN A 387 -7.68 0.54 14.63
C ASN A 387 -8.13 -0.10 13.31
N VAL A 388 -8.67 -1.32 13.37
CA VAL A 388 -9.25 -2.00 12.22
C VAL A 388 -10.74 -2.16 12.47
N SER A 389 -11.59 -1.88 11.49
CA SER A 389 -13.06 -1.88 11.65
C SER A 389 -13.78 -2.78 10.66
N TYR A 390 -13.08 -3.36 9.71
CA TYR A 390 -13.64 -4.32 8.76
C TYR A 390 -12.57 -5.23 8.19
N ASN A 391 -12.98 -6.35 7.65
CA ASN A 391 -12.20 -7.21 6.77
C ASN A 391 -13.08 -7.68 5.63
N ASP A 392 -12.57 -7.55 4.42
CA ASP A 392 -13.10 -8.18 3.23
C ASP A 392 -12.10 -9.25 2.79
N ALA A 393 -12.54 -10.49 2.61
CA ALA A 393 -11.68 -11.63 2.32
C ALA A 393 -11.18 -11.64 0.87
N ASP A 394 -11.91 -10.99 -0.02
CA ASP A 394 -11.43 -10.73 -1.36
C ASP A 394 -11.12 -9.23 -1.54
N SER A 395 -10.37 -8.74 -2.33
CA SER A 395 -10.03 -7.33 -2.50
C SER A 395 -10.72 -6.71 -3.71
N GLU A 396 -11.70 -7.41 -4.31
CA GLU A 396 -12.45 -6.96 -5.46
C GLU A 396 -13.77 -6.38 -4.98
N ASN A 397 -14.01 -5.10 -5.24
CA ASN A 397 -15.30 -4.50 -4.98
C ASN A 397 -16.27 -4.82 -6.13
N HIS A 398 -17.30 -5.59 -5.85
CA HIS A 398 -18.38 -5.93 -6.76
C HIS A 398 -19.60 -5.01 -6.61
N GLY A 399 -19.56 -4.11 -5.62
CA GLY A 399 -20.61 -3.15 -5.34
C GLY A 399 -20.71 -2.02 -6.36
N ASP A 400 -21.84 -1.32 -6.34
CA ASP A 400 -22.13 -0.18 -7.20
C ASP A 400 -22.39 1.14 -6.44
N SER A 401 -22.28 1.10 -5.09
CA SER A 401 -22.54 2.26 -4.24
C SER A 401 -21.26 2.98 -3.82
N ASP A 402 -21.27 4.29 -3.92
CA ASP A 402 -20.20 5.19 -3.46
C ASP A 402 -20.32 5.58 -1.96
N TYR A 403 -21.18 4.93 -1.21
CA TYR A 403 -21.50 5.34 0.16
C TYR A 403 -20.29 5.33 1.12
N ARG A 404 -19.40 4.33 1.02
CA ARG A 404 -18.21 4.15 1.87
C ARG A 404 -16.93 4.20 1.03
N LYS A 405 -16.60 5.40 0.53
CA LYS A 405 -15.34 5.62 -0.22
C LYS A 405 -14.07 5.43 0.61
N ASP A 406 -14.19 5.40 1.93
CA ASP A 406 -13.14 5.11 2.90
C ASP A 406 -12.88 3.61 3.09
N ALA A 407 -13.76 2.75 2.58
CA ALA A 407 -13.67 1.30 2.61
C ALA A 407 -13.95 0.73 1.21
N PRO A 408 -13.05 0.98 0.25
CA PRO A 408 -13.28 0.70 -1.17
C PRO A 408 -13.30 -0.80 -1.51
N GLU A 409 -12.94 -1.68 -0.58
CA GLU A 409 -12.96 -3.13 -0.75
C GLU A 409 -14.34 -3.73 -0.44
N VAL A 410 -15.16 -3.06 0.39
CA VAL A 410 -16.45 -3.61 0.85
C VAL A 410 -17.51 -3.47 -0.23
N ASP A 411 -18.19 -4.56 -0.53
CA ASP A 411 -19.24 -4.66 -1.56
C ASP A 411 -20.55 -4.02 -1.13
N LEU A 412 -20.77 -2.78 -1.53
CA LEU A 412 -21.97 -2.02 -1.22
C LEU A 412 -22.85 -1.85 -2.46
N TYR A 413 -24.14 -2.14 -2.30
CA TYR A 413 -25.14 -2.06 -3.37
C TYR A 413 -26.28 -1.11 -3.03
N GLU A 414 -26.78 -0.42 -4.06
CA GLU A 414 -28.03 0.31 -3.98
C GLU A 414 -29.21 -0.65 -4.22
N LYS A 415 -30.00 -0.91 -3.19
CA LYS A 415 -31.22 -1.71 -3.27
C LYS A 415 -32.46 -0.83 -2.96
N ALA A 416 -33.65 -1.38 -3.20
CA ALA A 416 -34.90 -0.65 -2.91
C ALA A 416 -35.07 -0.30 -1.41
N THR A 417 -34.42 -1.01 -0.52
CA THR A 417 -34.42 -0.80 0.94
C THR A 417 -33.38 0.20 1.42
N GLY A 418 -32.39 0.53 0.61
CA GLY A 418 -31.25 1.37 0.94
C GLY A 418 -29.94 0.78 0.44
N VAL A 419 -28.82 1.24 1.00
CA VAL A 419 -27.51 0.63 0.77
C VAL A 419 -27.42 -0.65 1.58
N VAL A 420 -26.94 -1.71 0.97
CA VAL A 420 -26.72 -3.00 1.63
C VAL A 420 -25.30 -3.47 1.45
N VAL A 421 -24.82 -4.33 2.33
CA VAL A 421 -23.54 -5.02 2.18
C VAL A 421 -23.82 -6.39 1.57
N GLY A 422 -23.18 -6.68 0.43
CA GLY A 422 -23.36 -7.92 -0.30
C GLY A 422 -22.09 -8.73 -0.48
N TYR A 423 -22.15 -9.79 -1.29
CA TYR A 423 -21.04 -10.69 -1.64
C TYR A 423 -20.23 -11.23 -0.44
N GLN A 424 -20.85 -11.28 0.75
CA GLN A 424 -20.16 -11.70 1.96
C GLN A 424 -19.54 -13.08 1.82
N ASN A 425 -18.23 -13.18 2.03
CA ASN A 425 -17.45 -14.40 2.07
C ASN A 425 -17.20 -14.85 3.51
N GLU A 426 -16.91 -16.13 3.73
CA GLU A 426 -16.53 -16.62 5.05
C GLU A 426 -15.25 -15.92 5.52
N GLY A 427 -15.32 -15.26 6.67
CA GLY A 427 -14.24 -14.48 7.25
C GLY A 427 -14.33 -12.97 6.97
N ASP A 428 -15.35 -12.50 6.24
CA ASP A 428 -15.66 -11.07 6.17
C ASP A 428 -16.29 -10.62 7.48
N TRP A 429 -15.89 -9.44 7.94
CA TRP A 429 -16.47 -8.90 9.15
C TRP A 429 -16.50 -7.38 9.17
N LEU A 430 -17.50 -6.85 9.89
CA LEU A 430 -17.73 -5.42 10.08
C LEU A 430 -17.86 -5.13 11.58
N GLU A 431 -17.29 -4.04 12.06
CA GLU A 431 -17.34 -3.63 13.47
C GLU A 431 -17.97 -2.25 13.63
N TYR A 432 -18.71 -2.12 14.71
CA TYR A 432 -19.48 -0.94 15.04
C TYR A 432 -19.22 -0.52 16.47
N SER A 433 -18.90 0.75 16.71
CA SER A 433 -19.00 1.32 18.05
C SER A 433 -20.47 1.45 18.45
N VAL A 434 -20.86 0.76 19.51
CA VAL A 434 -22.24 0.74 19.99
C VAL A 434 -22.33 1.25 21.42
N ASN A 435 -23.48 1.84 21.79
CA ASN A 435 -23.83 2.16 23.17
C ASN A 435 -25.08 1.35 23.58
N VAL A 436 -24.89 0.37 24.44
CA VAL A 436 -25.96 -0.46 24.98
C VAL A 436 -26.56 0.21 26.20
N ALA A 437 -27.80 0.66 26.10
CA ALA A 437 -28.46 1.45 27.16
C ALA A 437 -28.60 0.70 28.49
N LYS A 438 -28.78 -0.62 28.45
CA LYS A 438 -29.01 -1.46 29.63
C LYS A 438 -28.47 -2.86 29.42
N ALA A 439 -27.80 -3.43 30.43
CA ALA A 439 -27.42 -4.84 30.39
C ALA A 439 -28.63 -5.74 30.43
N GLY A 440 -28.65 -6.81 29.64
CA GLY A 440 -29.75 -7.79 29.63
C GLY A 440 -29.90 -8.50 28.30
N ASP A 441 -31.05 -9.17 28.18
CA ASP A 441 -31.40 -9.92 26.98
C ASP A 441 -32.00 -9.01 25.91
N TYR A 442 -31.61 -9.24 24.67
CA TYR A 442 -32.13 -8.60 23.47
C TYR A 442 -32.46 -9.64 22.42
N THR A 443 -33.43 -9.33 21.57
CA THR A 443 -33.64 -10.05 20.32
C THR A 443 -33.08 -9.18 19.18
N VAL A 444 -32.15 -9.74 18.41
CA VAL A 444 -31.69 -9.12 17.18
C VAL A 444 -32.44 -9.66 15.99
N PHE A 445 -32.96 -8.77 15.15
CA PHE A 445 -33.57 -9.06 13.85
C PHE A 445 -32.60 -8.58 12.78
N ALA A 446 -32.25 -9.46 11.83
CA ALA A 446 -31.41 -9.09 10.68
C ALA A 446 -32.24 -9.19 9.40
N SER A 447 -32.14 -8.16 8.55
CA SER A 447 -32.71 -8.14 7.21
C SER A 447 -31.68 -8.67 6.24
N ILE A 448 -31.94 -9.81 5.59
CA ILE A 448 -30.97 -10.51 4.75
C ILE A 448 -31.62 -11.02 3.46
N ALA A 449 -30.79 -11.19 2.42
CA ALA A 449 -31.15 -11.85 1.19
C ALA A 449 -30.09 -12.87 0.79
N THR A 450 -30.48 -14.05 0.37
CA THR A 450 -29.58 -15.13 -0.08
C THR A 450 -30.34 -16.20 -0.86
N GLU A 451 -29.65 -16.86 -1.78
CA GLU A 451 -30.10 -18.13 -2.39
C GLU A 451 -29.33 -19.34 -1.85
N ASN A 452 -28.35 -19.10 -0.98
CA ASN A 452 -27.42 -20.12 -0.50
C ASN A 452 -27.89 -20.66 0.87
N SER A 453 -28.09 -21.95 0.97
CA SER A 453 -28.55 -22.64 2.21
C SER A 453 -27.47 -22.76 3.29
N THR A 454 -26.22 -22.43 2.98
CA THR A 454 -25.08 -22.48 3.92
C THR A 454 -24.71 -21.12 4.49
N SER A 455 -25.35 -20.05 4.02
CA SER A 455 -25.09 -18.68 4.49
C SER A 455 -25.36 -18.55 5.99
N SER A 456 -24.50 -17.85 6.68
CA SER A 456 -24.63 -17.60 8.11
C SER A 456 -23.67 -16.50 8.56
N PHE A 457 -23.98 -15.87 9.70
CA PHE A 457 -23.05 -14.96 10.38
C PHE A 457 -23.09 -15.14 11.89
N SER A 458 -22.08 -14.65 12.58
CA SER A 458 -21.96 -14.57 14.03
C SER A 458 -22.01 -13.13 14.51
N LEU A 459 -22.29 -12.93 15.81
CA LEU A 459 -22.15 -11.65 16.48
C LEU A 459 -21.27 -11.79 17.71
N SER A 460 -20.38 -10.82 17.93
CA SER A 460 -19.56 -10.74 19.13
C SER A 460 -19.56 -9.31 19.70
N ILE A 461 -19.33 -9.20 21.00
CA ILE A 461 -19.14 -7.94 21.74
C ILE A 461 -17.76 -7.99 22.37
N ASP A 462 -16.92 -6.98 22.08
CA ASP A 462 -15.53 -6.87 22.57
C ASP A 462 -14.76 -8.19 22.38
N GLY A 463 -14.90 -8.80 21.19
CA GLY A 463 -14.27 -10.06 20.81
C GLY A 463 -14.84 -11.32 21.46
N LYS A 464 -15.96 -11.22 22.25
CA LYS A 464 -16.63 -12.39 22.84
C LYS A 464 -17.91 -12.68 22.07
N ALA A 465 -18.05 -13.89 21.55
CA ALA A 465 -19.26 -14.30 20.86
C ALA A 465 -20.48 -14.17 21.78
N VAL A 466 -21.52 -13.50 21.28
CA VAL A 466 -22.86 -13.42 21.89
C VAL A 466 -23.87 -14.29 21.15
N VAL A 467 -23.58 -14.61 19.89
CA VAL A 467 -24.19 -15.68 19.11
C VAL A 467 -23.19 -16.22 18.09
N GLU A 468 -22.92 -17.51 18.14
CA GLU A 468 -21.88 -18.12 17.30
C GLU A 468 -22.33 -18.34 15.86
N LYS A 469 -23.63 -18.51 15.62
CA LYS A 469 -24.19 -18.74 14.29
C LYS A 469 -25.65 -18.34 14.19
N ILE A 470 -25.95 -17.46 13.25
CA ILE A 470 -27.28 -17.17 12.75
C ILE A 470 -27.37 -17.75 11.34
N ALA A 471 -28.07 -18.85 11.18
CA ALA A 471 -28.26 -19.47 9.87
C ALA A 471 -29.24 -18.63 9.03
N LEU A 472 -28.94 -18.46 7.77
CA LEU A 472 -29.73 -17.67 6.83
C LEU A 472 -30.50 -18.61 5.88
N SER A 473 -31.63 -18.13 5.40
CA SER A 473 -32.39 -18.81 4.36
C SER A 473 -33.22 -17.80 3.57
N GLY A 474 -33.19 -17.94 2.26
CA GLY A 474 -33.91 -17.08 1.33
C GLY A 474 -34.06 -17.77 -0.02
N SER A 475 -34.63 -17.07 -0.98
CA SER A 475 -34.91 -17.58 -2.33
C SER A 475 -34.37 -16.67 -3.43
N SER A 476 -33.81 -15.52 -3.07
CA SER A 476 -33.29 -14.50 -4.00
C SER A 476 -32.38 -13.54 -3.26
N PHE A 477 -31.42 -12.92 -3.96
CA PHE A 477 -30.63 -11.79 -3.47
C PHE A 477 -31.37 -10.44 -3.56
N ASP A 478 -32.59 -10.42 -4.12
CA ASP A 478 -33.44 -9.23 -4.21
C ASP A 478 -34.63 -9.27 -3.25
N ASP A 479 -34.87 -10.40 -2.59
CA ASP A 479 -36.01 -10.60 -1.67
C ASP A 479 -35.50 -10.71 -0.21
N PHE A 480 -35.50 -9.57 0.47
CA PHE A 480 -35.00 -9.47 1.85
C PHE A 480 -36.02 -10.09 2.83
N THR A 481 -35.53 -11.04 3.59
CA THR A 481 -36.25 -11.71 4.66
C THR A 481 -35.65 -11.43 6.02
N LYS A 482 -36.41 -11.65 7.10
CA LYS A 482 -35.93 -11.40 8.46
C LYS A 482 -35.58 -12.71 9.16
N VAL A 483 -34.37 -12.76 9.70
CA VAL A 483 -33.92 -13.77 10.65
C VAL A 483 -33.78 -13.17 12.03
N LYS A 484 -33.85 -13.98 13.11
CA LYS A 484 -33.68 -13.48 14.47
C LYS A 484 -32.82 -14.38 15.34
N ALA A 485 -32.19 -13.81 16.34
CA ALA A 485 -31.50 -14.52 17.40
C ALA A 485 -31.66 -13.78 18.75
N ASN A 486 -31.54 -14.49 19.86
CA ASN A 486 -31.46 -13.89 21.19
C ASN A 486 -29.99 -13.70 21.57
N VAL A 487 -29.65 -12.54 22.13
CA VAL A 487 -28.32 -12.19 22.60
C VAL A 487 -28.39 -11.55 23.99
N THR A 488 -27.38 -11.76 24.80
CA THR A 488 -27.24 -11.07 26.11
C THR A 488 -26.09 -10.06 25.99
N LEU A 489 -26.38 -8.79 26.21
CA LEU A 489 -25.43 -7.68 26.03
C LEU A 489 -25.10 -7.00 27.37
N PRO A 490 -23.86 -6.59 27.60
CA PRO A 490 -23.47 -5.70 28.70
C PRO A 490 -23.91 -4.26 28.42
N ALA A 491 -24.13 -3.45 29.46
CA ALA A 491 -24.44 -2.03 29.31
C ALA A 491 -23.17 -1.20 29.05
N GLY A 492 -23.29 -0.13 28.28
CA GLY A 492 -22.21 0.84 28.02
C GLY A 492 -21.71 0.84 26.60
N ASN A 493 -20.53 1.41 26.40
CA ASN A 493 -19.88 1.48 25.09
C ASN A 493 -19.10 0.20 24.83
N HIS A 494 -19.33 -0.40 23.67
CA HIS A 494 -18.75 -1.66 23.23
C HIS A 494 -18.46 -1.64 21.76
N ILE A 495 -17.67 -2.62 21.28
CA ILE A 495 -17.49 -2.93 19.87
C ILE A 495 -18.33 -4.17 19.54
N LEU A 496 -19.34 -3.97 18.71
CA LEU A 496 -20.12 -5.06 18.10
C LEU A 496 -19.43 -5.48 16.81
N ARG A 497 -19.16 -6.76 16.62
CA ARG A 497 -18.73 -7.34 15.36
C ARG A 497 -19.82 -8.24 14.79
N MET A 498 -20.08 -8.09 13.50
CA MET A 498 -20.74 -9.05 12.66
C MET A 498 -19.69 -9.73 11.78
N GLU A 499 -19.67 -11.06 11.75
CA GLU A 499 -18.71 -11.84 10.97
C GLU A 499 -19.42 -12.92 10.18
N ALA A 500 -19.20 -12.99 8.87
CA ALA A 500 -19.72 -14.03 8.00
C ALA A 500 -19.05 -15.37 8.32
N THR A 501 -19.87 -16.35 8.74
CA THR A 501 -19.47 -17.73 9.03
C THR A 501 -19.90 -18.71 7.95
N GLY A 502 -20.51 -18.21 6.89
CA GLY A 502 -20.88 -18.90 5.67
C GLY A 502 -21.16 -17.87 4.58
N ALA A 503 -20.78 -18.17 3.35
CA ALA A 503 -20.69 -17.20 2.26
C ALA A 503 -22.02 -16.92 1.53
N TRP A 504 -22.03 -15.89 0.70
CA TRP A 504 -23.02 -15.56 -0.32
C TRP A 504 -24.37 -15.11 0.24
N PHE A 505 -24.37 -13.97 0.90
CA PHE A 505 -25.59 -13.28 1.33
C PHE A 505 -25.42 -11.77 1.28
N ASP A 506 -26.53 -11.06 1.13
CA ASP A 506 -26.64 -9.63 1.31
C ASP A 506 -27.29 -9.35 2.66
N ILE A 507 -26.89 -8.26 3.32
CA ILE A 507 -27.43 -7.83 4.60
C ILE A 507 -27.67 -6.33 4.61
N ASP A 508 -28.84 -5.90 5.10
CA ASP A 508 -29.33 -4.52 5.12
C ASP A 508 -29.12 -3.91 6.53
N TYR A 509 -29.68 -4.54 7.56
CA TYR A 509 -29.56 -4.03 8.93
C TYR A 509 -29.59 -5.11 10.00
N LEU A 510 -29.15 -4.71 11.20
CA LEU A 510 -29.37 -5.39 12.47
C LEU A 510 -30.27 -4.54 13.37
N ASN A 511 -31.41 -5.03 13.83
CA ASN A 511 -32.31 -4.30 14.72
C ASN A 511 -32.40 -5.01 16.09
N PHE A 512 -31.88 -4.36 17.14
CA PHE A 512 -31.85 -4.87 18.50
C PHE A 512 -33.06 -4.38 19.30
N VAL A 513 -33.87 -5.31 19.80
CA VAL A 513 -35.06 -5.05 20.60
C VAL A 513 -34.87 -5.61 22.01
N GLU A 514 -35.14 -4.80 23.05
CA GLU A 514 -35.00 -5.25 24.44
C GLU A 514 -35.91 -6.45 24.76
N GLY A 515 -35.37 -7.47 25.39
CA GLY A 515 -36.04 -8.67 25.82
C GLY A 515 -35.77 -9.89 24.96
N LYS A 516 -35.84 -11.06 25.60
CA LYS A 516 -35.74 -12.35 24.93
C LYS A 516 -37.03 -12.66 24.18
N ASP A 517 -36.91 -13.17 22.96
CA ASP A 517 -38.05 -13.50 22.06
C ASP A 517 -39.01 -12.32 21.82
N ALA A 518 -38.44 -11.11 21.80
CA ALA A 518 -39.18 -9.88 21.51
C ALA A 518 -39.90 -10.00 20.16
N LYS A 519 -40.98 -9.25 20.03
CA LYS A 519 -41.69 -9.13 18.75
C LYS A 519 -40.94 -8.13 17.86
N ASP A 520 -40.91 -8.45 16.57
CA ASP A 520 -40.39 -7.52 15.57
C ASP A 520 -41.25 -6.24 15.60
N PRO A 521 -40.65 -5.06 15.87
CA PRO A 521 -41.40 -3.82 15.92
C PRO A 521 -42.03 -3.44 14.59
N ASP A 522 -41.43 -3.85 13.47
CA ASP A 522 -41.90 -3.53 12.12
C ASP A 522 -43.20 -4.33 11.76
N VAL A 523 -43.44 -5.47 12.44
CA VAL A 523 -44.65 -6.25 12.23
C VAL A 523 -45.86 -5.65 12.99
N SER A 524 -45.61 -4.82 14.00
CA SER A 524 -46.67 -4.18 14.79
C SER A 524 -47.32 -2.98 14.11
N ALA A 525 -46.72 -2.47 13.04
CA ALA A 525 -47.17 -1.28 12.32
C ALA A 525 -48.06 -1.55 11.09
N ILE A 526 -48.33 -2.82 10.75
CA ILE A 526 -49.31 -3.16 9.70
C ILE A 526 -50.74 -3.12 10.27
N LYS A 527 -51.18 -1.96 10.73
CA LYS A 527 -52.54 -1.49 10.50
C LYS A 527 -52.52 -0.73 9.19
N MET A 528 -53.16 -1.30 8.18
CA MET A 528 -53.38 -0.69 6.89
C MET A 528 -53.79 0.78 7.04
N GLN A 529 -52.85 1.70 6.95
CA GLN A 529 -53.04 2.93 6.27
C GLN A 529 -52.24 2.78 4.97
N SER A 530 -52.97 2.76 3.88
CA SER A 530 -52.39 2.94 2.56
C SER A 530 -51.68 4.29 2.58
N VAL A 531 -50.39 4.25 2.93
CA VAL A 531 -49.51 5.35 2.62
C VAL A 531 -49.28 5.22 1.12
N GLN A 532 -50.06 6.01 0.36
CA GLN A 532 -49.68 6.30 -1.01
C GLN A 532 -48.26 6.86 -0.91
N TYR A 533 -47.28 6.12 -1.33
CA TYR A 533 -46.00 6.69 -1.75
C TYR A 533 -46.36 7.62 -2.90
N GLU A 534 -46.51 8.92 -2.61
CA GLU A 534 -46.46 9.89 -3.66
C GLU A 534 -45.06 9.78 -4.26
N THR A 535 -44.95 9.15 -5.41
CA THR A 535 -43.77 9.31 -6.27
C THR A 535 -43.46 10.80 -6.28
N PRO A 536 -42.21 11.21 -5.98
CA PRO A 536 -41.85 12.60 -5.98
C PRO A 536 -42.32 13.22 -7.32
N GLN A 537 -43.34 14.05 -7.28
CA GLN A 537 -43.82 14.67 -8.49
C GLN A 537 -42.96 15.89 -8.78
N LEU A 538 -42.48 15.97 -10.02
CA LEU A 538 -41.76 17.11 -10.52
C LEU A 538 -42.59 18.37 -10.26
N GLY A 539 -42.12 19.21 -9.35
CA GLY A 539 -42.78 20.49 -9.01
C GLY A 539 -42.27 21.65 -9.85
N ASP A 540 -43.11 22.60 -10.11
CA ASP A 540 -42.73 23.85 -10.77
C ASP A 540 -42.32 24.90 -9.76
N TYR A 541 -41.28 25.65 -10.09
CA TYR A 541 -40.75 26.76 -9.30
C TYR A 541 -40.62 28.00 -10.17
N TYR A 542 -41.11 29.14 -9.67
CA TYR A 542 -40.90 30.44 -10.30
C TYR A 542 -39.71 31.15 -9.71
N VAL A 543 -38.93 31.79 -10.57
CA VAL A 543 -37.76 32.57 -10.19
C VAL A 543 -38.12 34.06 -10.32
N PHE A 544 -37.90 34.81 -9.27
CA PHE A 544 -38.15 36.26 -9.24
C PHE A 544 -36.84 37.00 -8.92
N ASP A 545 -36.72 38.21 -9.44
CA ASP A 545 -35.71 39.16 -8.98
C ASP A 545 -36.14 39.81 -7.64
N MET A 546 -35.27 40.63 -7.06
CA MET A 546 -35.56 41.33 -5.80
C MET A 546 -36.64 42.39 -5.90
N ASN A 547 -37.05 42.77 -7.11
CA ASN A 547 -38.19 43.69 -7.36
C ASN A 547 -39.51 42.92 -7.50
N GLY A 548 -39.51 41.60 -7.35
CA GLY A 548 -40.68 40.75 -7.48
C GLY A 548 -41.10 40.45 -8.93
N VAL A 549 -40.24 40.75 -9.90
CA VAL A 549 -40.50 40.44 -11.31
C VAL A 549 -40.12 38.97 -11.56
N ARG A 550 -41.06 38.22 -12.12
CA ARG A 550 -40.80 36.83 -12.52
C ARG A 550 -39.88 36.79 -13.73
N ILE A 551 -38.68 36.25 -13.54
CA ILE A 551 -37.64 36.17 -14.58
C ILE A 551 -37.47 34.75 -15.15
N GLY A 552 -38.08 33.73 -14.53
CA GLY A 552 -37.96 32.36 -15.01
C GLY A 552 -38.94 31.37 -14.37
N ARG A 553 -38.94 30.14 -14.92
CA ARG A 553 -39.62 28.97 -14.39
C ARG A 553 -38.66 27.76 -14.54
N MET A 554 -38.67 26.87 -13.58
CA MET A 554 -37.93 25.63 -13.62
C MET A 554 -38.72 24.51 -12.95
N SER A 555 -38.37 23.29 -13.23
CA SER A 555 -38.99 22.13 -12.59
C SER A 555 -37.91 21.34 -11.85
N ALA A 556 -38.21 20.88 -10.63
CA ALA A 556 -37.36 20.08 -9.80
C ALA A 556 -38.23 19.22 -8.85
N TYR A 557 -37.67 18.16 -8.30
CA TYR A 557 -38.39 17.31 -7.34
C TYR A 557 -38.45 17.95 -5.95
N THR A 558 -37.46 18.75 -5.59
CA THR A 558 -37.40 19.46 -4.29
C THR A 558 -36.98 20.92 -4.46
N MET A 559 -37.25 21.74 -3.42
CA MET A 559 -36.78 23.13 -3.37
C MET A 559 -35.25 23.22 -3.38
N ASP A 560 -34.56 22.30 -2.76
CA ASP A 560 -33.07 22.30 -2.70
C ASP A 560 -32.48 21.96 -4.07
N GLU A 561 -33.02 21.00 -4.78
CA GLU A 561 -32.66 20.70 -6.17
C GLU A 561 -32.91 21.90 -7.09
N ALA A 562 -34.03 22.58 -6.92
CA ALA A 562 -34.33 23.82 -7.66
C ALA A 562 -33.30 24.92 -7.36
N VAL A 563 -32.85 25.06 -6.12
CA VAL A 563 -31.78 26.00 -5.71
C VAL A 563 -30.45 25.65 -6.40
N GLU A 564 -30.03 24.39 -6.36
CA GLU A 564 -28.78 23.96 -6.99
C GLU A 564 -28.84 24.07 -8.51
N THR A 565 -29.95 23.72 -9.13
CA THR A 565 -30.17 23.91 -10.56
C THR A 565 -30.09 25.40 -10.94
N LEU A 566 -30.64 26.29 -10.13
CA LEU A 566 -30.60 27.74 -10.38
C LEU A 566 -29.16 28.29 -10.26
N LYS A 567 -28.38 27.81 -9.31
CA LYS A 567 -26.95 28.18 -9.15
C LYS A 567 -26.08 27.72 -10.33
N ASN A 568 -26.37 26.54 -10.85
CA ASN A 568 -25.58 25.90 -11.90
C ASN A 568 -26.02 26.24 -13.33
N THR A 569 -27.19 26.90 -13.49
CA THR A 569 -27.69 27.25 -14.81
C THR A 569 -27.03 28.52 -15.37
N ASN A 570 -26.69 28.50 -16.65
CA ASN A 570 -26.25 29.70 -17.38
C ASN A 570 -27.40 30.66 -17.79
N ALA A 571 -28.64 30.36 -17.40
CA ALA A 571 -29.81 31.15 -17.77
C ALA A 571 -29.86 32.51 -17.06
N ILE A 572 -29.28 32.62 -15.85
CA ILE A 572 -29.18 33.89 -15.12
C ILE A 572 -27.76 34.44 -15.27
N LYS A 573 -27.64 35.51 -16.04
CA LYS A 573 -26.35 36.15 -16.39
C LYS A 573 -25.89 37.24 -15.43
N VAL A 574 -26.71 37.61 -14.45
CA VAL A 574 -26.45 38.74 -13.54
C VAL A 574 -26.22 38.21 -12.13
N GLN A 575 -25.15 38.68 -11.48
CA GLN A 575 -24.93 38.41 -10.06
C GLN A 575 -26.03 39.10 -9.23
N GLY A 576 -26.57 38.37 -8.24
CA GLY A 576 -27.63 38.95 -7.42
C GLY A 576 -28.28 37.94 -6.47
N VAL A 577 -29.29 38.44 -5.76
CA VAL A 577 -30.17 37.60 -4.94
C VAL A 577 -31.48 37.40 -5.70
N TYR A 578 -31.94 36.18 -5.74
CA TYR A 578 -33.17 35.77 -6.42
C TYR A 578 -34.07 35.03 -5.45
N LEU A 579 -35.39 35.11 -5.68
CA LEU A 579 -36.36 34.35 -4.89
C LEU A 579 -36.92 33.21 -5.73
N LEU A 580 -36.83 32.00 -5.19
CA LEU A 580 -37.43 30.81 -5.76
C LEU A 580 -38.74 30.53 -5.01
N ARG A 581 -39.83 30.40 -5.73
CA ARG A 581 -41.16 30.12 -5.16
C ARG A 581 -41.74 28.85 -5.76
N SER A 582 -42.05 27.89 -4.89
CA SER A 582 -42.77 26.67 -5.24
C SER A 582 -44.21 27.02 -5.68
N VAL A 583 -44.65 26.41 -6.80
CA VAL A 583 -46.04 26.58 -7.30
C VAL A 583 -46.98 25.69 -6.48
N LYS A 584 -46.49 24.56 -5.93
CA LYS A 584 -47.31 23.57 -5.21
C LYS A 584 -47.81 24.10 -3.86
N ASP A 585 -46.93 24.67 -3.06
CA ASP A 585 -47.22 25.08 -1.68
C ASP A 585 -46.93 26.55 -1.36
N GLY A 586 -46.43 27.29 -2.33
CA GLY A 586 -46.10 28.71 -2.18
C GLY A 586 -44.83 28.99 -1.36
N SER A 587 -44.08 27.97 -0.92
CA SER A 587 -42.84 28.14 -0.17
C SER A 587 -41.83 28.96 -0.97
N VAL A 588 -41.04 29.81 -0.29
CA VAL A 588 -40.07 30.71 -0.92
C VAL A 588 -38.69 30.52 -0.29
N LYS A 589 -37.65 30.44 -1.12
CA LYS A 589 -36.26 30.42 -0.71
C LYS A 589 -35.45 31.47 -1.48
N SER A 590 -34.60 32.21 -0.76
CA SER A 590 -33.68 33.16 -1.40
C SER A 590 -32.41 32.44 -1.84
N VAL A 591 -31.94 32.76 -3.04
CA VAL A 591 -30.74 32.16 -3.66
C VAL A 591 -29.80 33.27 -4.08
N ARG A 592 -28.58 33.24 -3.56
CA ARG A 592 -27.50 34.15 -3.98
C ARG A 592 -26.70 33.52 -5.10
N ILE A 593 -26.61 34.18 -6.23
CA ILE A 593 -25.76 33.82 -7.35
C ILE A 593 -24.54 34.74 -7.33
N ALA A 594 -23.36 34.16 -7.00
CA ALA A 594 -22.08 34.83 -7.08
C ALA A 594 -21.29 34.14 -8.22
N ARG A 595 -20.82 34.92 -9.17
CA ARG A 595 -19.93 34.46 -10.25
C ARG A 595 -18.60 35.17 -10.14
#